data_78d5336c533c34f2716e44e50fb00a04
#
_entry.id   78d5336c533c34f2716e44e50fb00a04
#
_cell.length_a   1.000
_cell.length_b   1.000
_cell.length_c   1.000
_cell.angle_alpha   90.00
_cell.angle_beta   90.00
_cell.angle_gamma   90.00
#
_symmetry.space_group_name_H-M   'P 1'
#
loop_
_entity.id
_entity.type
_entity.pdbx_description
1 polymer ?
#
loop_
_entity_poly.entity_id
_entity_poly.type
_entity_poly.pdbx_seq_one_letter_code
_entity_poly.pdbx_strand_id
1 'polypeptide(L)'
;MFNTYFYSKLQEALSGKGEFVKLRRWWKGVNIFQRGYIILPIHGTAHWSLVIICIPAKESNSGPIVVHLDSLGMHPTDDIYHTVRRFLEEEWKHLRKNPPSDISISDTIWEDLPRNIHKENVEVPGQNNAYDCGIFMLYYIQRFIIEAPENFTRDRLVMFSRSWFRSEEASNLRNKIRKLLLKEFENARVDDVMSEAATADGSDDDCFMKEGESEAPTADGSHEDCVMMEGESEA
;
A
#
# COMPACT_ATOMS: atom_id res chain seq x y z
N MET A 1 -4.48 2.00 -5.58
CA MET A 1 -3.08 1.76 -5.21
C MET A 1 -3.04 0.64 -4.18
N PHE A 2 -2.13 -0.32 -4.34
CA PHE A 2 -1.82 -1.33 -3.34
C PHE A 2 -0.84 -0.78 -2.29
N ASN A 3 -0.80 -1.40 -1.11
CA ASN A 3 0.17 -1.03 -0.09
C ASN A 3 1.58 -1.61 -0.39
N THR A 4 2.58 -1.18 0.36
CA THR A 4 3.98 -1.53 0.16
C THR A 4 4.33 -3.00 0.42
N TYR A 5 3.48 -3.76 1.12
CA TYR A 5 3.67 -5.19 1.38
C TYR A 5 3.09 -6.08 0.28
N PHE A 6 2.23 -5.51 -0.59
CA PHE A 6 1.49 -6.31 -1.57
C PHE A 6 2.41 -7.11 -2.48
N TYR A 7 3.45 -6.47 -3.04
CA TYR A 7 4.34 -7.14 -3.98
C TYR A 7 5.07 -8.35 -3.36
N SER A 8 5.60 -8.20 -2.14
CA SER A 8 6.25 -9.31 -1.44
C SER A 8 5.28 -10.48 -1.17
N LYS A 9 4.05 -10.17 -0.76
CA LYS A 9 3.01 -11.19 -0.56
C LYS A 9 2.56 -11.83 -1.87
N LEU A 10 2.56 -11.09 -2.96
CA LEU A 10 2.30 -11.62 -4.28
C LEU A 10 3.39 -12.62 -4.72
N GLN A 11 4.67 -12.28 -4.51
CA GLN A 11 5.77 -13.21 -4.78
C GLN A 11 5.67 -14.49 -3.95
N GLU A 12 5.36 -14.39 -2.65
CA GLU A 12 5.12 -15.54 -1.79
C GLU A 12 3.98 -16.42 -2.33
N ALA A 13 2.85 -15.82 -2.68
CA ALA A 13 1.68 -16.53 -3.19
C ALA A 13 1.96 -17.23 -4.53
N LEU A 14 2.71 -16.59 -5.42
CA LEU A 14 3.03 -17.14 -6.74
C LEU A 14 4.18 -18.16 -6.72
N SER A 15 5.03 -18.16 -5.69
CA SER A 15 6.10 -19.16 -5.51
C SER A 15 5.64 -20.45 -4.83
N GLY A 16 4.36 -20.59 -4.48
CA GLY A 16 3.81 -21.73 -3.78
C GLY A 16 4.03 -21.71 -2.26
N LYS A 17 4.66 -20.65 -1.72
CA LYS A 17 4.81 -20.45 -0.26
C LYS A 17 3.59 -19.80 0.38
N GLY A 18 2.62 -19.36 -0.42
CA GLY A 18 1.38 -18.74 0.00
C GLY A 18 0.22 -19.13 -0.91
N GLU A 19 -0.99 -18.69 -0.54
CA GLU A 19 -2.19 -18.95 -1.33
C GLU A 19 -2.69 -17.68 -1.99
N PHE A 20 -2.73 -17.66 -3.30
CA PHE A 20 -3.24 -16.53 -4.09
C PHE A 20 -4.70 -16.17 -3.69
N VAL A 21 -5.51 -17.18 -3.36
CA VAL A 21 -6.89 -16.99 -2.89
C VAL A 21 -6.94 -16.16 -1.59
N LYS A 22 -5.98 -16.37 -0.68
CA LYS A 22 -5.89 -15.57 0.56
C LYS A 22 -5.44 -14.14 0.26
N LEU A 23 -4.47 -13.97 -0.62
CA LEU A 23 -3.99 -12.65 -1.03
C LEU A 23 -5.11 -11.85 -1.72
N ARG A 24 -5.97 -12.52 -2.48
CA ARG A 24 -7.09 -11.89 -3.20
C ARG A 24 -8.07 -11.17 -2.28
N ARG A 25 -8.09 -11.45 -0.97
CA ARG A 25 -8.90 -10.72 0.01
C ARG A 25 -8.50 -9.24 0.13
N TRP A 26 -7.26 -8.87 -0.29
CA TRP A 26 -6.77 -7.49 -0.22
C TRP A 26 -7.50 -6.54 -1.19
N TRP A 27 -8.12 -7.08 -2.23
CA TRP A 27 -8.95 -6.31 -3.15
C TRP A 27 -10.34 -6.92 -3.33
N LYS A 28 -10.82 -7.63 -2.28
CA LYS A 28 -12.18 -8.23 -2.31
C LYS A 28 -13.22 -7.18 -2.65
N GLY A 29 -14.09 -7.48 -3.61
CA GLY A 29 -15.14 -6.58 -4.07
C GLY A 29 -14.68 -5.50 -5.06
N VAL A 30 -13.39 -5.50 -5.44
CA VAL A 30 -12.86 -4.59 -6.47
C VAL A 30 -12.50 -5.39 -7.71
N ASN A 31 -13.13 -5.05 -8.85
CA ASN A 31 -12.65 -5.52 -10.14
C ASN A 31 -11.48 -4.64 -10.59
N ILE A 32 -10.27 -5.20 -10.59
CA ILE A 32 -9.07 -4.44 -10.96
C ILE A 32 -9.06 -4.03 -12.43
N PHE A 33 -9.74 -4.79 -13.32
CA PHE A 33 -9.84 -4.48 -14.74
C PHE A 33 -10.88 -3.40 -15.08
N GLN A 34 -11.62 -2.89 -14.08
CA GLN A 34 -12.46 -1.70 -14.20
C GLN A 34 -11.73 -0.41 -13.73
N ARG A 35 -10.46 -0.51 -13.36
CA ARG A 35 -9.65 0.63 -12.93
C ARG A 35 -8.74 1.04 -14.06
N GLY A 36 -8.73 2.32 -14.42
CA GLY A 36 -7.80 2.82 -15.44
C GLY A 36 -6.33 2.56 -15.05
N TYR A 37 -6.03 2.60 -13.75
CA TYR A 37 -4.65 2.45 -13.26
C TYR A 37 -4.57 1.60 -12.00
N ILE A 38 -3.51 0.79 -11.92
CA ILE A 38 -3.13 0.05 -10.71
C ILE A 38 -1.69 0.45 -10.38
N ILE A 39 -1.48 0.97 -9.18
CA ILE A 39 -0.19 1.46 -8.70
C ILE A 39 0.34 0.48 -7.67
N LEU A 40 1.54 -0.07 -7.91
CA LEU A 40 2.21 -1.07 -7.09
C LEU A 40 3.57 -0.55 -6.64
N PRO A 41 3.73 -0.09 -5.39
CA PRO A 41 5.04 0.12 -4.81
C PRO A 41 5.81 -1.19 -4.71
N ILE A 42 7.05 -1.19 -5.16
CA ILE A 42 7.97 -2.34 -5.11
C ILE A 42 9.06 -2.05 -4.09
N HIS A 43 9.25 -2.95 -3.15
CA HIS A 43 10.34 -2.90 -2.19
C HIS A 43 11.10 -4.22 -2.18
N GLY A 44 12.40 -4.15 -2.25
CA GLY A 44 13.30 -5.32 -2.16
C GLY A 44 14.76 -4.87 -2.17
N THR A 45 15.62 -5.62 -1.48
CA THR A 45 17.08 -5.35 -1.45
C THR A 45 17.43 -3.91 -1.06
N ALA A 46 16.73 -3.37 -0.01
CA ALA A 46 16.88 -1.99 0.46
C ALA A 46 16.64 -0.91 -0.60
N HIS A 47 15.86 -1.22 -1.63
CA HIS A 47 15.52 -0.33 -2.74
C HIS A 47 14.02 -0.23 -2.94
N TRP A 48 13.57 0.93 -3.47
CA TRP A 48 12.18 1.22 -3.84
C TRP A 48 12.07 1.55 -5.30
N SER A 49 11.09 0.94 -5.96
CA SER A 49 10.67 1.28 -7.32
C SER A 49 9.15 1.22 -7.44
N LEU A 50 8.61 1.52 -8.60
CA LEU A 50 7.19 1.62 -8.83
C LEU A 50 6.78 0.86 -10.09
N VAL A 51 5.72 0.06 -9.99
CA VAL A 51 5.01 -0.44 -11.17
C VAL A 51 3.69 0.31 -11.32
N ILE A 52 3.39 0.74 -12.53
CA ILE A 52 2.08 1.25 -12.94
C ILE A 52 1.54 0.31 -14.00
N ILE A 53 0.34 -0.22 -13.76
CA ILE A 53 -0.40 -1.00 -14.74
C ILE A 53 -1.50 -0.09 -15.28
N CYS A 54 -1.44 0.21 -16.56
CA CYS A 54 -2.44 0.98 -17.26
C CYS A 54 -3.43 0.01 -17.92
N ILE A 55 -4.71 0.12 -17.59
CA ILE A 55 -5.80 -0.64 -18.21
C ILE A 55 -6.43 0.27 -19.26
N PRO A 56 -6.25 -0.01 -20.55
CA PRO A 56 -6.83 0.81 -21.61
C PRO A 56 -8.36 0.76 -21.60
N ALA A 57 -9.00 1.80 -22.11
CA ALA A 57 -10.44 1.84 -22.28
C ALA A 57 -10.93 0.78 -23.28
N LYS A 58 -12.20 0.41 -23.20
CA LYS A 58 -12.83 -0.66 -24.00
C LYS A 58 -12.70 -0.41 -25.51
N GLU A 59 -12.71 0.84 -25.91
CA GLU A 59 -12.58 1.28 -27.30
C GLU A 59 -11.15 1.10 -27.85
N SER A 60 -10.19 0.96 -26.97
CA SER A 60 -8.79 0.68 -27.32
C SER A 60 -8.62 -0.80 -27.54
N ASN A 61 -8.29 -1.25 -28.73
CA ASN A 61 -7.95 -2.65 -29.01
C ASN A 61 -6.57 -3.03 -28.44
N SER A 62 -6.29 -2.61 -27.21
CA SER A 62 -5.03 -2.86 -26.51
C SER A 62 -5.31 -3.46 -25.14
N GLY A 63 -4.49 -4.39 -24.72
CA GLY A 63 -4.55 -4.96 -23.37
C GLY A 63 -3.76 -4.13 -22.34
N PRO A 64 -3.68 -4.61 -21.10
CA PRO A 64 -2.96 -3.92 -20.03
C PRO A 64 -1.50 -3.64 -20.39
N ILE A 65 -1.05 -2.45 -20.05
CA ILE A 65 0.33 -1.99 -20.25
C ILE A 65 1.01 -1.89 -18.90
N VAL A 66 2.11 -2.59 -18.72
CA VAL A 66 2.89 -2.61 -17.48
C VAL A 66 4.17 -1.80 -17.69
N VAL A 67 4.34 -0.75 -16.91
CA VAL A 67 5.57 0.07 -16.88
C VAL A 67 6.20 -0.03 -15.49
N HIS A 68 7.54 -0.12 -15.47
CA HIS A 68 8.33 -0.14 -14.24
C HIS A 68 9.22 1.10 -14.20
N LEU A 69 9.10 1.88 -13.13
CA LEU A 69 9.83 3.11 -12.89
C LEU A 69 10.82 2.89 -11.75
N ASP A 70 12.11 2.98 -12.06
CA ASP A 70 13.20 2.76 -11.12
C ASP A 70 14.26 3.85 -11.26
N SER A 71 14.46 4.64 -10.21
CA SER A 71 15.39 5.78 -10.21
C SER A 71 16.88 5.42 -10.24
N LEU A 72 17.22 4.15 -9.94
CA LEU A 72 18.60 3.62 -10.01
C LEU A 72 18.74 2.45 -10.99
N GLY A 73 17.64 1.88 -11.49
CA GLY A 73 17.67 0.69 -12.33
C GLY A 73 18.19 -0.55 -11.60
N MET A 74 18.00 -0.65 -10.29
CA MET A 74 18.54 -1.73 -9.46
C MET A 74 17.64 -2.96 -9.42
N HIS A 75 16.34 -2.80 -9.56
CA HIS A 75 15.43 -3.93 -9.56
C HIS A 75 15.38 -4.65 -10.91
N PRO A 76 15.31 -6.00 -10.92
CA PRO A 76 15.24 -6.78 -12.15
C PRO A 76 13.85 -6.60 -12.79
N THR A 77 13.76 -5.71 -13.75
CA THR A 77 12.50 -5.33 -14.43
C THR A 77 11.77 -6.53 -15.03
N ASP A 78 12.49 -7.51 -15.58
CA ASP A 78 11.87 -8.70 -16.18
C ASP A 78 11.19 -9.58 -15.13
N ASP A 79 11.82 -9.81 -13.98
CA ASP A 79 11.25 -10.62 -12.90
C ASP A 79 10.01 -9.94 -12.30
N ILE A 80 10.07 -8.60 -12.15
CA ILE A 80 8.93 -7.81 -11.71
C ILE A 80 7.79 -7.93 -12.71
N TYR A 81 8.07 -7.76 -13.99
CA TYR A 81 7.06 -7.90 -15.05
C TYR A 81 6.44 -9.30 -15.04
N HIS A 82 7.24 -10.37 -14.97
CA HIS A 82 6.72 -11.73 -14.90
C HIS A 82 5.81 -11.96 -13.67
N THR A 83 6.18 -11.42 -12.53
CA THR A 83 5.37 -11.49 -11.32
C THR A 83 4.04 -10.76 -11.48
N VAL A 84 4.08 -9.54 -12.01
CA VAL A 84 2.88 -8.71 -12.26
C VAL A 84 1.99 -9.32 -13.34
N ARG A 85 2.57 -9.85 -14.41
CA ARG A 85 1.84 -10.56 -15.45
C ARG A 85 1.08 -11.76 -14.88
N ARG A 86 1.73 -12.59 -14.07
CA ARG A 86 1.09 -13.73 -13.40
C ARG A 86 -0.04 -13.27 -12.46
N PHE A 87 0.11 -12.15 -11.77
CA PHE A 87 -0.97 -11.57 -10.97
C PHE A 87 -2.20 -11.25 -11.83
N LEU A 88 -2.01 -10.57 -12.96
CA LEU A 88 -3.11 -10.24 -13.87
C LEU A 88 -3.74 -11.51 -14.48
N GLU A 89 -2.93 -12.51 -14.84
CA GLU A 89 -3.42 -13.78 -15.38
C GLU A 89 -4.26 -14.56 -14.35
N GLU A 90 -3.83 -14.64 -13.09
CA GLU A 90 -4.58 -15.34 -12.03
C GLU A 90 -5.89 -14.62 -11.70
N GLU A 91 -5.90 -13.29 -11.67
CA GLU A 91 -7.13 -12.53 -11.49
C GLU A 91 -8.08 -12.69 -12.68
N TRP A 92 -7.57 -12.64 -13.90
CA TRP A 92 -8.35 -12.92 -15.11
C TRP A 92 -8.97 -14.33 -15.11
N LYS A 93 -8.19 -15.37 -14.79
CA LYS A 93 -8.69 -16.75 -14.65
C LYS A 93 -9.81 -16.85 -13.62
N HIS A 94 -9.70 -16.10 -12.53
CA HIS A 94 -10.74 -16.07 -11.51
C HIS A 94 -12.02 -15.41 -12.00
N LEU A 95 -11.90 -14.23 -12.63
CA LEU A 95 -13.05 -13.47 -13.14
C LEU A 95 -13.74 -14.17 -14.33
N ARG A 96 -13.00 -14.96 -15.13
CA ARG A 96 -13.62 -15.77 -16.20
C ARG A 96 -14.59 -16.83 -15.70
N LYS A 97 -14.46 -17.31 -14.47
CA LYS A 97 -15.40 -18.28 -13.88
C LYS A 97 -16.75 -17.65 -13.57
N ASN A 98 -16.74 -16.39 -13.20
CA ASN A 98 -17.92 -15.57 -12.91
C ASN A 98 -17.68 -14.17 -13.50
N PRO A 99 -17.87 -13.99 -14.81
CA PRO A 99 -17.57 -12.73 -15.46
C PRO A 99 -18.44 -11.62 -14.89
N PRO A 100 -17.83 -10.49 -14.49
CA PRO A 100 -18.59 -9.32 -14.09
C PRO A 100 -19.35 -8.76 -15.30
N SER A 101 -20.50 -8.13 -15.04
CA SER A 101 -21.38 -7.58 -16.08
C SER A 101 -20.73 -6.43 -16.86
N ASP A 102 -19.70 -5.81 -16.28
CA ASP A 102 -19.01 -4.67 -16.87
C ASP A 102 -17.50 -4.86 -16.79
N ILE A 103 -16.86 -5.04 -17.95
CA ILE A 103 -15.41 -5.16 -18.11
C ILE A 103 -14.96 -4.01 -19.00
N SER A 104 -13.99 -3.21 -18.52
CA SER A 104 -13.46 -2.04 -19.25
C SER A 104 -12.51 -2.40 -20.39
N ILE A 105 -12.25 -3.69 -20.62
CA ILE A 105 -11.41 -4.20 -21.69
C ILE A 105 -12.28 -4.72 -22.82
N SER A 106 -11.88 -4.54 -24.09
CA SER A 106 -12.62 -5.08 -25.24
C SER A 106 -12.73 -6.60 -25.17
N ASP A 107 -13.84 -7.16 -25.65
CA ASP A 107 -14.11 -8.59 -25.55
C ASP A 107 -13.04 -9.44 -26.24
N THR A 108 -12.52 -9.00 -27.39
CA THR A 108 -11.44 -9.67 -28.12
C THR A 108 -10.13 -9.75 -27.31
N ILE A 109 -9.79 -8.70 -26.57
CA ILE A 109 -8.60 -8.68 -25.69
C ILE A 109 -8.88 -9.53 -24.44
N TRP A 110 -10.11 -9.48 -23.91
CA TRP A 110 -10.48 -10.24 -22.73
C TRP A 110 -10.45 -11.76 -22.95
N GLU A 111 -10.84 -12.24 -24.12
CA GLU A 111 -10.80 -13.66 -24.47
C GLU A 111 -9.39 -14.28 -24.32
N ASP A 112 -8.35 -13.53 -24.66
CA ASP A 112 -6.96 -13.97 -24.57
C ASP A 112 -6.08 -12.90 -23.90
N LEU A 113 -6.51 -12.42 -22.72
CA LEU A 113 -5.81 -11.39 -21.97
C LEU A 113 -4.32 -11.71 -21.73
N PRO A 114 -3.92 -12.96 -21.40
CA PRO A 114 -2.53 -13.29 -21.15
C PRO A 114 -1.58 -12.94 -22.32
N ARG A 115 -2.05 -13.04 -23.58
CA ARG A 115 -1.24 -12.67 -24.74
C ARG A 115 -1.23 -11.16 -25.02
N ASN A 116 -2.16 -10.45 -24.40
CA ASN A 116 -2.36 -9.02 -24.61
C ASN A 116 -1.84 -8.14 -23.45
N ILE A 117 -1.12 -8.72 -22.47
CA ILE A 117 -0.43 -7.95 -21.44
C ILE A 117 0.93 -7.50 -22.02
N HIS A 118 1.13 -6.19 -22.08
CA HIS A 118 2.31 -5.58 -22.69
C HIS A 118 3.29 -5.08 -21.63
N LYS A 119 4.58 -5.41 -21.80
CA LYS A 119 5.67 -4.78 -21.08
C LYS A 119 6.18 -3.60 -21.91
N GLU A 120 6.27 -2.43 -21.27
CA GLU A 120 6.89 -1.27 -21.91
C GLU A 120 8.07 -0.80 -21.07
N ASN A 121 9.21 -0.66 -21.74
CA ASN A 121 10.40 -0.12 -21.13
C ASN A 121 10.35 1.41 -21.24
N VAL A 122 10.40 2.08 -20.10
CA VAL A 122 10.39 3.53 -20.03
C VAL A 122 11.65 4.04 -19.36
N GLU A 123 12.06 5.24 -19.72
CA GLU A 123 13.10 5.95 -19.02
C GLU A 123 12.46 7.00 -18.10
N VAL A 124 13.02 7.17 -16.91
CA VAL A 124 12.52 8.12 -15.92
C VAL A 124 13.67 8.92 -15.33
N PRO A 125 13.39 10.10 -14.71
CA PRO A 125 14.43 10.84 -14.00
C PRO A 125 15.05 9.99 -12.90
N GLY A 126 16.36 9.93 -12.85
CA GLY A 126 17.14 9.18 -11.86
C GLY A 126 17.50 10.01 -10.64
N GLN A 127 17.78 9.35 -9.52
CA GLN A 127 18.32 9.96 -8.32
C GLN A 127 19.84 10.11 -8.42
N ASN A 128 20.39 11.12 -7.71
CA ASN A 128 21.82 11.41 -7.69
C ASN A 128 22.52 10.92 -6.43
N ASN A 129 21.87 10.13 -5.59
CA ASN A 129 22.36 9.63 -4.30
C ASN A 129 21.83 8.21 -4.05
N ALA A 130 22.28 7.55 -2.98
CA ALA A 130 21.93 6.16 -2.68
C ALA A 130 20.71 5.99 -1.75
N TYR A 131 20.00 7.05 -1.36
CA TYR A 131 18.98 6.99 -0.31
C TYR A 131 17.62 7.63 -0.66
N ASP A 132 17.46 8.22 -1.84
CA ASP A 132 16.22 8.88 -2.25
C ASP A 132 15.26 7.99 -3.07
N CYS A 133 15.53 6.70 -3.23
CA CYS A 133 14.68 5.82 -4.04
C CYS A 133 13.20 5.83 -3.60
N GLY A 134 12.92 5.79 -2.30
CA GLY A 134 11.56 5.92 -1.77
C GLY A 134 10.93 7.28 -2.04
N ILE A 135 11.72 8.36 -2.00
CA ILE A 135 11.28 9.72 -2.33
C ILE A 135 10.95 9.83 -3.82
N PHE A 136 11.81 9.26 -4.69
CA PHE A 136 11.54 9.22 -6.14
C PHE A 136 10.30 8.41 -6.46
N MET A 137 10.12 7.24 -5.84
CA MET A 137 8.90 6.44 -5.98
C MET A 137 7.65 7.25 -5.62
N LEU A 138 7.64 7.96 -4.48
CA LEU A 138 6.54 8.81 -4.08
C LEU A 138 6.34 9.98 -5.05
N TYR A 139 7.42 10.55 -5.58
CA TYR A 139 7.32 11.65 -6.54
C TYR A 139 6.79 11.18 -7.90
N TYR A 140 7.18 9.99 -8.39
CA TYR A 140 6.57 9.37 -9.57
C TYR A 140 5.07 9.19 -9.38
N ILE A 141 4.62 8.71 -8.21
CA ILE A 141 3.19 8.58 -7.90
C ILE A 141 2.50 9.94 -7.95
N GLN A 142 3.07 10.96 -7.30
CA GLN A 142 2.51 12.30 -7.27
C GLN A 142 2.38 12.89 -8.67
N ARG A 143 3.45 12.82 -9.46
CA ARG A 143 3.46 13.34 -10.84
C ARG A 143 2.47 12.59 -11.71
N PHE A 144 2.43 11.27 -11.61
CA PHE A 144 1.51 10.45 -12.37
C PHE A 144 0.05 10.75 -12.05
N ILE A 145 -0.32 10.90 -10.78
CA ILE A 145 -1.70 11.23 -10.39
C ILE A 145 -2.14 12.58 -10.97
N ILE A 146 -1.23 13.55 -11.07
CA ILE A 146 -1.53 14.90 -11.60
C ILE A 146 -1.65 14.88 -13.13
N GLU A 147 -0.85 14.06 -13.82
CA GLU A 147 -0.67 14.13 -15.27
C GLU A 147 -1.27 12.94 -16.03
N ALA A 148 -1.73 11.90 -15.31
CA ALA A 148 -2.29 10.72 -15.94
C ALA A 148 -3.50 11.08 -16.80
N PRO A 149 -3.54 10.66 -18.09
CA PRO A 149 -4.71 10.87 -18.91
C PRO A 149 -5.89 10.06 -18.40
N GLU A 150 -7.10 10.48 -18.68
CA GLU A 150 -8.31 9.72 -18.33
C GLU A 150 -8.29 8.33 -18.97
N ASN A 151 -7.87 8.24 -20.23
CA ASN A 151 -7.68 6.99 -20.96
C ASN A 151 -6.22 6.87 -21.39
N PHE A 152 -5.55 5.80 -20.96
CA PHE A 152 -4.17 5.57 -21.31
C PHE A 152 -4.04 4.82 -22.64
N THR A 153 -3.25 5.37 -23.53
CA THR A 153 -2.90 4.79 -24.81
C THR A 153 -1.39 4.70 -24.94
N ARG A 154 -0.89 3.87 -25.88
CA ARG A 154 0.55 3.61 -26.00
C ARG A 154 1.38 4.86 -26.35
N ASP A 155 0.80 5.82 -27.06
CA ASP A 155 1.42 7.11 -27.37
C ASP A 155 1.66 7.96 -26.11
N ARG A 156 0.92 7.71 -25.02
CA ARG A 156 1.12 8.40 -23.74
C ARG A 156 2.36 7.95 -22.97
N LEU A 157 3.00 6.87 -23.40
CA LEU A 157 4.28 6.43 -22.81
C LEU A 157 5.39 7.48 -22.93
N VAL A 158 5.28 8.42 -23.88
CA VAL A 158 6.21 9.56 -24.01
C VAL A 158 6.28 10.46 -22.78
N MET A 159 5.23 10.43 -21.91
CA MET A 159 5.27 11.14 -20.64
C MET A 159 6.39 10.64 -19.72
N PHE A 160 6.68 9.34 -19.78
CA PHE A 160 7.78 8.74 -19.05
C PHE A 160 9.09 8.97 -19.83
N SER A 161 9.84 9.97 -19.40
CA SER A 161 11.14 10.32 -20.00
C SER A 161 12.09 10.79 -18.92
N ARG A 162 13.39 10.80 -19.21
CA ARG A 162 14.41 11.36 -18.29
C ARG A 162 14.18 12.83 -17.99
N SER A 163 13.42 13.55 -18.82
CA SER A 163 13.07 14.95 -18.66
C SER A 163 11.67 15.18 -18.06
N TRP A 164 11.01 14.14 -17.59
CA TRP A 164 9.67 14.22 -17.00
C TRP A 164 9.59 15.23 -15.83
N PHE A 165 10.65 15.29 -15.03
CA PHE A 165 10.86 16.33 -14.01
C PHE A 165 12.36 16.41 -13.67
N ARG A 166 12.77 17.44 -12.94
CA ARG A 166 14.15 17.57 -12.47
C ARG A 166 14.37 16.74 -11.20
N SER A 167 15.50 16.04 -11.10
CA SER A 167 15.83 15.20 -9.93
C SER A 167 15.79 15.96 -8.61
N GLU A 168 16.12 17.25 -8.62
CA GLU A 168 16.06 18.14 -7.44
C GLU A 168 14.63 18.34 -6.95
N GLU A 169 13.64 18.33 -7.84
CA GLU A 169 12.22 18.47 -7.46
C GLU A 169 11.77 17.27 -6.63
N ALA A 170 12.18 16.05 -7.01
CA ALA A 170 11.93 14.85 -6.24
C ALA A 170 12.65 14.89 -4.89
N SER A 171 13.95 15.21 -4.86
CA SER A 171 14.72 15.32 -3.61
C SER A 171 14.14 16.38 -2.66
N ASN A 172 13.59 17.48 -3.18
CA ASN A 172 12.91 18.50 -2.38
C ASN A 172 11.61 18.00 -1.71
N LEU A 173 11.00 16.93 -2.21
CA LEU A 173 9.85 16.30 -1.56
C LEU A 173 10.21 15.82 -0.13
N ARG A 174 11.42 15.33 0.09
CA ARG A 174 11.92 14.96 1.42
C ARG A 174 11.77 16.12 2.42
N ASN A 175 12.20 17.32 2.02
CA ASN A 175 12.10 18.50 2.87
C ASN A 175 10.64 18.92 3.13
N LYS A 176 9.75 18.75 2.14
CA LYS A 176 8.32 19.02 2.31
C LYS A 176 7.70 18.02 3.30
N ILE A 177 7.98 16.73 3.14
CA ILE A 177 7.50 15.69 4.06
C ILE A 177 8.01 15.95 5.48
N ARG A 178 9.30 16.26 5.65
CA ARG A 178 9.87 16.58 6.96
C ARG A 178 9.16 17.77 7.62
N LYS A 179 8.91 18.85 6.87
CA LYS A 179 8.19 20.03 7.40
C LYS A 179 6.76 19.67 7.82
N LEU A 180 6.06 18.86 7.04
CA LEU A 180 4.71 18.42 7.38
C LEU A 180 4.71 17.57 8.65
N LEU A 181 5.62 16.60 8.76
CA LEU A 181 5.74 15.75 9.95
C LEU A 181 6.06 16.58 11.21
N LEU A 182 6.98 17.53 11.13
CA LEU A 182 7.29 18.41 12.26
C LEU A 182 6.07 19.21 12.70
N LYS A 183 5.31 19.76 11.74
CA LYS A 183 4.07 20.48 12.04
C LYS A 183 3.03 19.59 12.72
N GLU A 184 2.85 18.36 12.24
CA GLU A 184 1.90 17.41 12.86
C GLU A 184 2.34 16.98 14.25
N PHE A 185 3.64 16.80 14.50
CA PHE A 185 4.17 16.55 15.84
C PHE A 185 3.96 17.74 16.79
N GLU A 186 4.11 18.98 16.31
CA GLU A 186 3.84 20.18 17.10
C GLU A 186 2.34 20.29 17.43
N ASN A 187 1.46 20.06 16.47
CA ASN A 187 0.00 20.05 16.68
C ASN A 187 -0.40 18.99 17.71
N ALA A 188 0.07 17.76 17.56
CA ALA A 188 -0.25 16.67 18.50
C ALA A 188 0.18 16.99 19.94
N ARG A 189 1.36 17.62 20.11
CA ARG A 189 1.83 18.05 21.45
C ARG A 189 0.95 19.13 22.06
N VAL A 190 0.42 20.06 21.25
CA VAL A 190 -0.52 21.09 21.72
C VAL A 190 -1.84 20.46 22.16
N ASP A 191 -2.36 19.51 21.40
CA ASP A 191 -3.60 18.80 21.72
C ASP A 191 -3.46 17.97 23.00
N ASP A 192 -2.32 17.31 23.21
CA ASP A 192 -2.03 16.58 24.47
C ASP A 192 -2.00 17.53 25.69
N VAL A 193 -1.32 18.67 25.58
CA VAL A 193 -1.23 19.67 26.67
C VAL A 193 -2.62 20.27 26.95
N MET A 194 -3.43 20.54 25.93
CA MET A 194 -4.79 21.05 26.11
C MET A 194 -5.71 20.01 26.75
N SER A 195 -5.55 18.73 26.42
CA SER A 195 -6.32 17.64 27.03
C SER A 195 -5.94 17.43 28.51
N GLU A 196 -4.66 17.51 28.86
CA GLU A 196 -4.22 17.43 30.26
C GLU A 196 -4.69 18.64 31.07
N ALA A 197 -4.68 19.85 30.52
CA ALA A 197 -5.20 21.04 31.18
C ALA A 197 -6.72 20.98 31.43
N ALA A 198 -7.48 20.42 30.48
CA ALA A 198 -8.93 20.25 30.62
C ALA A 198 -9.32 19.20 31.68
N THR A 199 -8.45 18.24 31.97
CA THR A 199 -8.67 17.22 33.02
C THR A 199 -8.25 17.73 34.43
N ALA A 200 -7.39 18.74 34.51
CA ALA A 200 -6.91 19.32 35.75
C ALA A 200 -7.90 20.34 36.37
N ASP A 201 -8.81 20.92 35.60
CA ASP A 201 -9.79 21.92 36.06
C ASP A 201 -11.10 21.29 36.58
N GLY A 202 -11.19 19.95 36.73
CA GLY A 202 -12.37 19.22 37.14
C GLY A 202 -12.34 18.65 38.57
N SER A 203 -11.40 19.04 39.44
CA SER A 203 -11.31 18.52 40.79
C SER A 203 -11.15 19.60 41.88
N ASP A 204 -12.16 20.47 42.03
CA ASP A 204 -12.43 21.20 43.26
C ASP A 204 -13.92 21.53 43.28
N ASP A 205 -14.72 20.63 43.87
CA ASP A 205 -15.81 21.03 44.78
C ASP A 205 -16.51 19.76 45.32
N ASP A 206 -16.68 19.82 46.62
CA ASP A 206 -17.53 19.08 47.52
C ASP A 206 -16.89 18.03 48.44
N CYS A 207 -16.18 18.60 49.42
CA CYS A 207 -16.00 17.97 50.70
C CYS A 207 -17.22 18.35 51.60
N PHE A 208 -18.28 17.54 51.60
CA PHE A 208 -19.34 17.64 52.64
C PHE A 208 -19.24 16.45 53.58
N MET A 209 -18.78 16.74 54.79
CA MET A 209 -18.76 15.83 55.93
C MET A 209 -20.18 15.33 56.26
N LYS A 210 -20.35 14.02 56.41
CA LYS A 210 -21.32 13.42 57.31
C LYS A 210 -20.68 12.29 58.08
N GLU A 211 -20.54 12.55 59.38
CA GLU A 211 -20.30 11.55 60.42
C GLU A 211 -21.51 10.62 60.57
N GLY A 212 -21.25 9.37 60.96
CA GLY A 212 -22.30 8.54 61.54
C GLY A 212 -22.10 7.03 61.38
N GLU A 213 -21.48 6.44 62.42
CA GLU A 213 -21.75 5.15 63.05
C GLU A 213 -21.38 3.81 62.35
N SER A 214 -20.41 3.23 62.98
CA SER A 214 -20.11 1.86 63.43
C SER A 214 -21.06 0.74 63.01
N GLU A 215 -20.47 -0.32 62.46
CA GLU A 215 -20.53 -1.71 62.96
C GLU A 215 -19.63 -2.62 62.12
N ALA A 216 -18.70 -3.27 62.78
CA ALA A 216 -18.02 -4.49 62.33
C ALA A 216 -18.56 -5.65 63.20
N PRO A 217 -18.21 -6.91 63.03
CA PRO A 217 -17.55 -7.65 61.94
C PRO A 217 -18.25 -8.97 61.56
N THR A 218 -17.82 -9.69 60.55
CA THR A 218 -17.56 -11.16 60.68
C THR A 218 -16.78 -11.68 59.47
N ALA A 219 -15.81 -12.49 59.79
CA ALA A 219 -14.94 -13.27 58.95
C ALA A 219 -15.63 -14.53 58.42
N ASP A 220 -15.17 -14.99 57.27
CA ASP A 220 -14.87 -16.37 56.88
C ASP A 220 -14.54 -16.34 55.37
N GLY A 221 -13.44 -16.77 54.86
CA GLY A 221 -12.70 -18.05 55.03
C GLY A 221 -12.89 -18.93 53.79
N SER A 222 -11.85 -19.02 52.97
CA SER A 222 -11.40 -20.16 52.13
C SER A 222 -10.87 -19.66 50.78
N HIS A 223 -9.59 -19.62 50.57
CA HIS A 223 -8.62 -20.67 50.17
C HIS A 223 -9.04 -21.51 48.96
N GLU A 224 -8.17 -21.50 48.02
CA GLU A 224 -7.72 -22.48 47.01
C GLU A 224 -7.59 -21.85 45.63
N ASP A 225 -6.68 -22.12 44.82
CA ASP A 225 -5.31 -22.67 44.83
C ASP A 225 -4.70 -22.32 43.47
N CYS A 226 -3.47 -21.97 43.52
CA CYS A 226 -2.56 -21.76 42.39
C CYS A 226 -2.20 -23.12 41.79
N VAL A 227 -2.32 -23.32 40.47
CA VAL A 227 -1.59 -24.38 39.77
C VAL A 227 -0.88 -23.81 38.58
N MET A 228 0.43 -23.67 38.75
CA MET A 228 1.40 -23.66 37.65
C MET A 228 1.55 -25.05 37.07
N MET A 229 1.64 -25.19 35.77
CA MET A 229 2.23 -26.35 35.12
C MET A 229 3.25 -25.84 34.09
N GLU A 230 4.50 -26.08 34.47
CA GLU A 230 5.65 -26.21 33.57
C GLU A 230 5.66 -27.65 33.01
N GLY A 231 6.37 -27.87 31.92
CA GLY A 231 6.76 -29.17 31.41
C GLY A 231 7.00 -29.15 29.92
N GLU A 232 8.22 -28.93 29.48
CA GLU A 232 9.26 -29.87 28.99
C GLU A 232 8.88 -30.52 27.64
N SER A 233 9.61 -30.19 26.54
CA SER A 233 10.86 -30.73 25.98
C SER A 233 10.85 -32.21 25.59
N GLU A 234 11.36 -32.46 24.36
CA GLU A 234 11.84 -33.69 23.72
C GLU A 234 10.86 -34.48 22.83
N ALA A 235 11.12 -34.55 21.57
CA ALA A 235 12.01 -35.30 20.70
C ALA A 235 11.81 -34.91 19.22
#